data_ed897dcdb73369c6d2e16c3e57de705f
#
_entry.id   ed897dcdb73369c6d2e16c3e57de705f
#
_cell.length_a   1.000
_cell.length_b   1.000
_cell.length_c   1.000
_cell.angle_alpha   90.00
_cell.angle_beta   90.00
_cell.angle_gamma   90.00
#
_symmetry.space_group_name_H-M   'P 1'
#
loop_
_entity.id
_entity.type
_entity.pdbx_description
1 polymer ?
#
loop_
_entity_poly.entity_id
_entity_poly.type
_entity_poly.pdbx_seq_one_letter_code
_entity_poly.pdbx_strand_id
1 'polypeptide(L)'
;MEKLGRNAKAASRVLAASSTAKKNDALLAARDALDSARDKLTEANQKDLQRGRENDLSAPLMDRLELTPARVDTMLEGLTQVAVLDDPVGQISDMKTVPSGIQLGRMRVPLGVVGIIYESRPNVTVDAASLCLKSGNATILRGGSEALASNRAIAECIGTGLRTVGLPETAVQVVATADRAAVGKLITMSEWVDVIIPRGGKSLIERVSAEARVPVIKHLDGVCHVYLDDSCEEQMALDIAINAKTHRYGTCNTMETLLLAEGRAAQLLPQLTSRFIELGVELRACEQARELEPRLGVATDQDWYEEYLGPILAVKIVAGIDQAITHINTYGSHHTDTIVTSNHPHAMRFLREVDSSSVMINASTRLADGFEYGLGAEIGISTDKLHARGPVGLEGLTSQKYVVFGEGQVRS
;
A
#
# COMPACT_ATOMS: atom_id res chain seq x y z
N MET A 1 16.62 2.22 21.04
CA MET A 1 16.46 1.62 19.70
C MET A 1 17.19 0.28 19.56
N GLU A 2 18.48 0.15 19.85
CA GLU A 2 19.23 -1.13 19.73
C GLU A 2 18.62 -2.30 20.50
N LYS A 3 18.14 -2.09 21.73
CA LYS A 3 17.43 -3.11 22.50
C LYS A 3 16.18 -3.62 21.76
N LEU A 4 15.40 -2.69 21.16
CA LEU A 4 14.23 -3.06 20.35
C LEU A 4 14.64 -3.89 19.14
N GLY A 5 15.69 -3.47 18.42
CA GLY A 5 16.23 -4.18 17.27
C GLY A 5 16.70 -5.60 17.62
N ARG A 6 17.49 -5.74 18.68
CA ARG A 6 17.98 -7.05 19.16
C ARG A 6 16.82 -7.98 19.54
N ASN A 7 15.85 -7.46 20.27
CA ASN A 7 14.66 -8.22 20.65
C ASN A 7 13.84 -8.66 19.43
N ALA A 8 13.60 -7.75 18.47
CA ALA A 8 12.89 -8.07 17.23
C ALA A 8 13.63 -9.14 16.42
N LYS A 9 14.96 -9.03 16.30
CA LYS A 9 15.77 -10.03 15.56
C LYS A 9 15.73 -11.40 16.22
N ALA A 10 15.70 -11.47 17.55
CA ALA A 10 15.51 -12.73 18.26
C ALA A 10 14.11 -13.32 18.04
N ALA A 11 13.08 -12.47 18.14
CA ALA A 11 11.68 -12.86 17.93
C ALA A 11 11.41 -13.32 16.48
N SER A 12 12.00 -12.65 15.47
CA SER A 12 11.80 -13.01 14.06
C SER A 12 12.23 -14.45 13.75
N ARG A 13 13.28 -14.95 14.40
CA ARG A 13 13.73 -16.34 14.24
C ARG A 13 12.70 -17.33 14.78
N VAL A 14 12.03 -17.00 15.89
CA VAL A 14 10.97 -17.84 16.46
C VAL A 14 9.75 -17.85 15.56
N LEU A 15 9.35 -16.67 15.05
CA LEU A 15 8.20 -16.53 14.13
C LEU A 15 8.42 -17.27 12.82
N ALA A 16 9.62 -17.18 12.24
CA ALA A 16 9.98 -17.86 10.99
C ALA A 16 9.87 -19.39 11.10
N ALA A 17 10.03 -19.96 12.30
CA ALA A 17 9.90 -21.38 12.57
C ALA A 17 8.51 -21.78 13.10
N SER A 18 7.60 -20.82 13.27
CA SER A 18 6.28 -21.09 13.84
C SER A 18 5.31 -21.62 12.78
N SER A 19 4.45 -22.56 13.20
CA SER A 19 3.40 -23.08 12.32
C SER A 19 2.34 -22.03 12.00
N THR A 20 1.67 -22.20 10.86
CA THR A 20 0.52 -21.38 10.45
C THR A 20 -0.58 -21.38 11.53
N ALA A 21 -0.90 -22.53 12.10
CA ALA A 21 -1.90 -22.66 13.18
C ALA A 21 -1.52 -21.75 14.36
N LYS A 22 -0.27 -21.81 14.83
CA LYS A 22 0.19 -21.00 15.97
C LYS A 22 0.12 -19.48 15.69
N LYS A 23 0.43 -19.06 14.46
CA LYS A 23 0.29 -17.66 14.04
C LYS A 23 -1.17 -17.23 13.98
N ASN A 24 -2.06 -18.09 13.46
CA ASN A 24 -3.50 -17.84 13.42
C ASN A 24 -4.09 -17.73 14.83
N ASP A 25 -3.74 -18.66 15.73
CA ASP A 25 -4.19 -18.62 17.12
C ASP A 25 -3.74 -17.36 17.84
N ALA A 26 -2.51 -16.87 17.56
CA ALA A 26 -2.02 -15.60 18.10
C ALA A 26 -2.83 -14.39 17.62
N LEU A 27 -3.21 -14.36 16.33
CA LEU A 27 -4.05 -13.30 15.76
C LEU A 27 -5.45 -13.29 16.37
N LEU A 28 -6.07 -14.48 16.51
CA LEU A 28 -7.39 -14.61 17.12
C LEU A 28 -7.36 -14.28 18.63
N ALA A 29 -6.33 -14.69 19.35
CA ALA A 29 -6.15 -14.30 20.76
C ALA A 29 -5.89 -12.80 20.93
N ALA A 30 -5.19 -12.17 19.99
CA ALA A 30 -5.02 -10.70 19.97
C ALA A 30 -6.34 -9.97 19.69
N ARG A 31 -7.17 -10.50 18.77
CA ARG A 31 -8.54 -10.00 18.52
C ARG A 31 -9.36 -10.02 19.81
N ASP A 32 -9.40 -11.16 20.50
CA ASP A 32 -10.18 -11.32 21.72
C ASP A 32 -9.67 -10.42 22.86
N ALA A 33 -8.36 -10.20 22.94
CA ALA A 33 -7.76 -9.25 23.88
C ALA A 33 -8.14 -7.80 23.57
N LEU A 34 -8.17 -7.40 22.28
CA LEU A 34 -8.61 -6.08 21.82
C LEU A 34 -10.10 -5.87 22.11
N ASP A 35 -10.94 -6.85 21.84
CA ASP A 35 -12.38 -6.78 22.11
C ASP A 35 -12.67 -6.63 23.60
N SER A 36 -11.97 -7.39 24.42
CA SER A 36 -12.07 -7.30 25.89
C SER A 36 -11.53 -5.97 26.47
N ALA A 37 -10.70 -5.26 25.71
CA ALA A 37 -10.03 -4.03 26.14
C ALA A 37 -10.67 -2.74 25.56
N ARG A 38 -11.90 -2.80 25.01
CA ARG A 38 -12.56 -1.65 24.33
C ARG A 38 -12.56 -0.37 25.18
N ASP A 39 -12.89 -0.46 26.45
CA ASP A 39 -12.90 0.70 27.35
C ASP A 39 -11.50 1.31 27.50
N LYS A 40 -10.48 0.47 27.68
CA LYS A 40 -9.08 0.89 27.77
C LYS A 40 -8.60 1.56 26.47
N LEU A 41 -9.01 1.02 25.32
CA LEU A 41 -8.70 1.61 24.01
C LEU A 41 -9.37 2.97 23.86
N THR A 42 -10.63 3.09 24.27
CA THR A 42 -11.39 4.36 24.26
C THR A 42 -10.71 5.39 25.15
N GLU A 43 -10.34 5.05 26.38
CA GLU A 43 -9.63 5.96 27.29
C GLU A 43 -8.27 6.41 26.73
N ALA A 44 -7.50 5.48 26.13
CA ALA A 44 -6.22 5.80 25.51
C ALA A 44 -6.41 6.74 24.31
N ASN A 45 -7.42 6.49 23.49
CA ASN A 45 -7.73 7.31 22.33
C ASN A 45 -8.22 8.72 22.73
N GLN A 46 -9.04 8.84 23.76
CA GLN A 46 -9.46 10.15 24.28
C GLN A 46 -8.26 11.01 24.73
N LYS A 47 -7.24 10.42 25.35
CA LYS A 47 -5.99 11.13 25.69
C LYS A 47 -5.26 11.66 24.44
N ASP A 48 -5.21 10.84 23.38
CA ASP A 48 -4.59 11.23 22.12
C ASP A 48 -5.42 12.32 21.40
N LEU A 49 -6.75 12.21 21.38
CA LEU A 49 -7.66 13.20 20.81
C LEU A 49 -7.58 14.54 21.54
N GLN A 50 -7.51 14.52 22.89
CA GLN A 50 -7.32 15.74 23.68
C GLN A 50 -6.00 16.43 23.30
N ARG A 51 -4.90 15.67 23.27
CA ARG A 51 -3.59 16.20 22.86
C ARG A 51 -3.59 16.72 21.42
N GLY A 52 -4.32 16.04 20.51
CA GLY A 52 -4.50 16.51 19.14
C GLY A 52 -5.18 17.87 19.05
N ARG A 53 -6.22 18.10 19.86
CA ARG A 53 -6.89 19.40 19.96
C ARG A 53 -5.99 20.50 20.56
N GLU A 54 -5.23 20.16 21.61
CA GLU A 54 -4.27 21.07 22.26
C GLU A 54 -3.13 21.49 21.31
N ASN A 55 -2.79 20.67 20.32
CA ASN A 55 -1.77 20.93 19.32
C ASN A 55 -2.34 21.38 17.96
N ASP A 56 -3.60 21.83 17.89
CA ASP A 56 -4.27 22.32 16.69
C ASP A 56 -4.17 21.36 15.48
N LEU A 57 -4.33 20.05 15.73
CA LEU A 57 -4.33 19.05 14.68
C LEU A 57 -5.48 19.31 13.70
N SER A 58 -5.20 19.29 12.39
CA SER A 58 -6.21 19.56 11.37
C SER A 58 -7.37 18.54 11.43
N ALA A 59 -8.58 18.96 11.03
CA ALA A 59 -9.77 18.11 11.07
C ALA A 59 -9.59 16.74 10.37
N PRO A 60 -8.94 16.64 9.19
CA PRO A 60 -8.66 15.33 8.58
C PRO A 60 -7.73 14.45 9.39
N LEU A 61 -6.76 15.02 10.12
CA LEU A 61 -5.87 14.25 10.99
C LEU A 61 -6.58 13.83 12.27
N MET A 62 -7.44 14.67 12.82
CA MET A 62 -8.30 14.34 13.97
C MET A 62 -9.26 13.20 13.64
N ASP A 63 -9.92 13.24 12.47
CA ASP A 63 -10.77 12.13 12.01
C ASP A 63 -9.99 10.81 11.89
N ARG A 64 -8.78 10.84 11.33
CA ARG A 64 -7.92 9.65 11.20
C ARG A 64 -7.45 9.10 12.55
N LEU A 65 -7.30 9.96 13.55
CA LEU A 65 -6.83 9.61 14.91
C LEU A 65 -7.92 8.92 15.72
N GLU A 66 -9.18 9.26 15.47
CA GLU A 66 -10.30 8.79 16.28
C GLU A 66 -10.56 7.28 16.11
N LEU A 67 -10.65 6.55 17.20
CA LEU A 67 -11.08 5.14 17.28
C LEU A 67 -12.54 5.07 17.71
N THR A 68 -13.46 5.21 16.76
CA THR A 68 -14.88 4.95 17.01
C THR A 68 -15.13 3.46 17.25
N PRO A 69 -16.26 3.07 17.92
CA PRO A 69 -16.63 1.65 18.06
C PRO A 69 -16.61 0.89 16.73
N ALA A 70 -17.13 1.48 15.67
CA ALA A 70 -17.11 0.88 14.32
C ALA A 70 -15.69 0.68 13.77
N ARG A 71 -14.77 1.61 14.03
CA ARG A 71 -13.34 1.45 13.65
C ARG A 71 -12.66 0.37 14.48
N VAL A 72 -13.02 0.18 15.73
CA VAL A 72 -12.56 -0.96 16.55
C VAL A 72 -13.09 -2.26 15.98
N ASP A 73 -14.39 -2.34 15.61
CA ASP A 73 -14.95 -3.52 14.96
C ASP A 73 -14.23 -3.87 13.67
N THR A 74 -13.87 -2.86 12.85
CA THR A 74 -13.08 -3.06 11.63
C THR A 74 -11.69 -3.65 11.94
N MET A 75 -11.02 -3.21 13.03
CA MET A 75 -9.74 -3.80 13.44
C MET A 75 -9.89 -5.27 13.86
N LEU A 76 -10.95 -5.63 14.58
CA LEU A 76 -11.23 -7.01 14.99
C LEU A 76 -11.51 -7.90 13.79
N GLU A 77 -12.31 -7.40 12.84
CA GLU A 77 -12.59 -8.09 11.59
C GLU A 77 -11.30 -8.28 10.76
N GLY A 78 -10.44 -7.25 10.66
CA GLY A 78 -9.16 -7.34 9.97
C GLY A 78 -8.25 -8.44 10.54
N LEU A 79 -8.17 -8.60 11.86
CA LEU A 79 -7.43 -9.70 12.49
C LEU A 79 -7.99 -11.06 12.10
N THR A 80 -9.33 -11.19 12.06
CA THR A 80 -10.01 -12.43 11.66
C THR A 80 -9.72 -12.75 10.19
N GLN A 81 -9.81 -11.75 9.32
CA GLN A 81 -9.53 -11.89 7.89
C GLN A 81 -8.08 -12.31 7.65
N VAL A 82 -7.09 -11.66 8.29
CA VAL A 82 -5.68 -12.04 8.16
C VAL A 82 -5.41 -13.45 8.68
N ALA A 83 -6.10 -13.88 9.75
CA ALA A 83 -5.93 -15.23 10.30
C ALA A 83 -6.31 -16.33 9.29
N VAL A 84 -7.30 -16.10 8.42
CA VAL A 84 -7.76 -17.09 7.44
C VAL A 84 -7.03 -17.01 6.09
N LEU A 85 -6.21 -15.98 5.85
CA LEU A 85 -5.39 -15.92 4.63
C LEU A 85 -4.43 -17.09 4.55
N ASP A 86 -4.10 -17.49 3.32
CA ASP A 86 -3.06 -18.49 3.06
C ASP A 86 -1.70 -17.99 3.54
N ASP A 87 -1.00 -18.86 4.25
CA ASP A 87 0.36 -18.58 4.75
C ASP A 87 1.39 -18.90 3.66
N PRO A 88 2.12 -17.89 3.15
CA PRO A 88 3.11 -18.15 2.12
C PRO A 88 4.40 -18.78 2.66
N VAL A 89 4.64 -18.71 3.97
CA VAL A 89 5.91 -19.16 4.57
C VAL A 89 6.04 -20.68 4.49
N GLY A 90 7.16 -21.13 3.93
CA GLY A 90 7.47 -22.56 3.76
C GLY A 90 6.95 -23.15 2.45
N GLN A 91 6.18 -22.42 1.64
CA GLN A 91 5.78 -22.88 0.30
C GLN A 91 7.02 -23.04 -0.59
N ILE A 92 7.11 -24.18 -1.29
CA ILE A 92 8.19 -24.48 -2.23
C ILE A 92 7.62 -24.45 -3.65
N SER A 93 8.23 -23.67 -4.52
CA SER A 93 7.89 -23.56 -5.94
C SER A 93 9.05 -23.95 -6.84
N ASP A 94 8.78 -24.08 -8.15
CA ASP A 94 9.75 -24.26 -9.22
C ASP A 94 10.69 -25.49 -9.01
N MET A 95 10.20 -26.54 -8.38
CA MET A 95 10.97 -27.78 -8.19
C MET A 95 11.32 -28.43 -9.51
N LYS A 96 12.62 -28.63 -9.76
CA LYS A 96 13.14 -29.29 -10.95
C LYS A 96 14.43 -30.04 -10.68
N THR A 97 14.64 -31.14 -11.38
CA THR A 97 15.94 -31.81 -11.44
C THR A 97 16.84 -31.08 -12.43
N VAL A 98 18.03 -30.72 -12.00
CA VAL A 98 19.03 -30.04 -12.83
C VAL A 98 20.11 -31.03 -13.31
N PRO A 99 20.98 -30.65 -14.31
CA PRO A 99 21.93 -31.59 -14.93
C PRO A 99 22.90 -32.28 -13.95
N SER A 100 23.18 -31.68 -12.81
CA SER A 100 23.98 -32.30 -11.72
C SER A 100 23.27 -33.42 -10.96
N GLY A 101 21.98 -33.67 -11.25
CA GLY A 101 21.17 -34.68 -10.58
C GLY A 101 20.51 -34.23 -9.27
N ILE A 102 20.78 -33.01 -8.81
CA ILE A 102 20.10 -32.47 -7.62
C ILE A 102 18.69 -31.96 -7.98
N GLN A 103 17.76 -31.97 -7.02
CA GLN A 103 16.49 -31.30 -7.14
C GLN A 103 16.61 -29.89 -6.53
N LEU A 104 16.27 -28.87 -7.28
CA LEU A 104 16.34 -27.46 -6.93
C LEU A 104 14.94 -26.87 -6.87
N GLY A 105 14.60 -26.14 -5.83
CA GLY A 105 13.36 -25.38 -5.71
C GLY A 105 13.58 -24.04 -5.00
N ARG A 106 12.50 -23.26 -4.88
CA ARG A 106 12.49 -21.99 -4.17
C ARG A 106 11.50 -22.07 -3.01
N MET A 107 11.96 -21.80 -1.79
CA MET A 107 11.13 -21.75 -0.60
C MET A 107 10.89 -20.32 -0.15
N ARG A 108 9.64 -19.96 0.11
CA ARG A 108 9.30 -18.67 0.72
C ARG A 108 9.69 -18.61 2.18
N VAL A 109 10.31 -17.53 2.58
CA VAL A 109 10.77 -17.27 3.95
C VAL A 109 10.44 -15.82 4.34
N PRO A 110 10.20 -15.51 5.63
CA PRO A 110 9.99 -14.13 6.07
C PRO A 110 11.17 -13.23 5.72
N LEU A 111 10.90 -11.93 5.55
CA LEU A 111 11.96 -10.90 5.41
C LEU A 111 12.81 -10.80 6.67
N GLY A 112 12.20 -10.94 7.84
CA GLY A 112 12.88 -10.87 9.13
C GLY A 112 12.28 -9.85 10.07
N VAL A 113 12.88 -8.67 10.20
CA VAL A 113 12.38 -7.55 11.00
C VAL A 113 11.91 -6.41 10.11
N VAL A 114 10.63 -6.05 10.20
CA VAL A 114 10.00 -4.98 9.42
C VAL A 114 9.84 -3.76 10.31
N GLY A 115 10.47 -2.65 9.96
CA GLY A 115 10.25 -1.35 10.57
C GLY A 115 9.13 -0.60 9.86
N ILE A 116 8.08 -0.19 10.56
CA ILE A 116 6.95 0.53 9.96
C ILE A 116 6.81 1.90 10.61
N ILE A 117 6.80 2.95 9.78
CA ILE A 117 6.70 4.34 10.22
C ILE A 117 5.42 4.91 9.67
N TYR A 118 4.50 5.35 10.55
CA TYR A 118 3.17 5.81 10.14
C TYR A 118 2.70 7.01 10.97
N GLU A 119 1.69 7.72 10.44
CA GLU A 119 1.14 8.95 11.01
C GLU A 119 -0.33 8.78 11.35
N SER A 120 -0.80 9.42 12.44
CA SER A 120 -2.21 9.67 12.82
C SER A 120 -3.25 8.57 12.52
N ARG A 121 -2.85 7.28 12.57
CA ARG A 121 -3.72 6.15 12.22
C ARG A 121 -3.50 4.98 13.18
N PRO A 122 -4.16 4.96 14.37
CA PRO A 122 -3.96 3.88 15.34
C PRO A 122 -4.27 2.48 14.79
N ASN A 123 -5.25 2.35 13.87
CA ASN A 123 -5.59 1.09 13.22
C ASN A 123 -4.41 0.46 12.47
N VAL A 124 -3.50 1.26 11.91
CA VAL A 124 -2.29 0.76 11.22
C VAL A 124 -1.42 -0.09 12.14
N THR A 125 -1.48 0.13 13.46
CA THR A 125 -0.80 -0.72 14.44
C THR A 125 -1.28 -2.16 14.36
N VAL A 126 -2.60 -2.38 14.21
CA VAL A 126 -3.19 -3.72 14.05
C VAL A 126 -2.87 -4.29 12.68
N ASP A 127 -3.09 -3.52 11.61
CA ASP A 127 -2.90 -3.96 10.23
C ASP A 127 -1.44 -4.39 10.01
N ALA A 128 -0.50 -3.55 10.43
CA ALA A 128 0.93 -3.81 10.34
C ALA A 128 1.37 -5.04 11.16
N ALA A 129 0.92 -5.13 12.41
CA ALA A 129 1.27 -6.23 13.29
C ALA A 129 0.72 -7.55 12.78
N SER A 130 -0.55 -7.58 12.33
CA SER A 130 -1.20 -8.80 11.85
C SER A 130 -0.55 -9.36 10.61
N LEU A 131 -0.27 -8.53 9.60
CA LEU A 131 0.39 -8.94 8.36
C LEU A 131 1.83 -9.39 8.60
N CYS A 132 2.59 -8.68 9.44
CA CYS A 132 3.94 -9.10 9.81
C CYS A 132 3.93 -10.43 10.57
N LEU A 133 3.03 -10.60 11.55
CA LEU A 133 2.92 -11.84 12.31
C LEU A 133 2.52 -13.03 11.41
N LYS A 134 1.52 -12.86 10.55
CA LYS A 134 1.06 -13.91 9.63
C LYS A 134 2.15 -14.32 8.65
N SER A 135 2.92 -13.37 8.12
CA SER A 135 4.06 -13.62 7.22
C SER A 135 5.36 -14.03 7.96
N GLY A 136 5.29 -14.27 9.28
CA GLY A 136 6.42 -14.76 10.09
C GLY A 136 7.49 -13.72 10.41
N ASN A 137 7.19 -12.42 10.26
CA ASN A 137 8.08 -11.32 10.54
C ASN A 137 7.87 -10.76 11.94
N ALA A 138 8.94 -10.32 12.59
CA ALA A 138 8.83 -9.40 13.72
C ALA A 138 8.72 -7.96 13.20
N THR A 139 8.10 -7.07 13.99
CA THR A 139 7.93 -5.67 13.57
C THR A 139 8.25 -4.68 14.68
N ILE A 140 8.85 -3.55 14.26
CA ILE A 140 9.08 -2.36 15.08
C ILE A 140 8.22 -1.24 14.50
N LEU A 141 7.20 -0.84 15.25
CA LEU A 141 6.18 0.12 14.87
C LEU A 141 6.50 1.50 15.43
N ARG A 142 6.64 2.50 14.57
CA ARG A 142 6.83 3.89 14.95
C ARG A 142 5.65 4.72 14.43
N GLY A 143 4.59 4.79 15.22
CA GLY A 143 3.46 5.67 14.97
C GLY A 143 3.76 7.14 15.30
N GLY A 144 2.93 8.05 14.78
CA GLY A 144 2.97 9.47 15.12
C GLY A 144 2.84 9.72 16.63
N SER A 145 3.38 10.84 17.08
CA SER A 145 3.33 11.24 18.51
C SER A 145 1.92 11.48 19.01
N GLU A 146 1.03 11.86 18.12
CA GLU A 146 -0.39 12.14 18.35
C GLU A 146 -1.20 10.89 18.71
N ALA A 147 -0.76 9.69 18.28
CA ALA A 147 -1.45 8.41 18.48
C ALA A 147 -0.76 7.50 19.52
N LEU A 148 0.17 8.01 20.32
CA LEU A 148 1.07 7.19 21.12
C LEU A 148 0.36 6.36 22.19
N ALA A 149 -0.67 6.89 22.84
CA ALA A 149 -1.41 6.16 23.88
C ALA A 149 -2.24 5.03 23.26
N SER A 150 -2.95 5.31 22.17
CA SER A 150 -3.72 4.31 21.41
C SER A 150 -2.83 3.19 20.88
N ASN A 151 -1.71 3.54 20.24
CA ASN A 151 -0.77 2.56 19.67
C ASN A 151 -0.19 1.62 20.75
N ARG A 152 0.10 2.15 21.95
CA ARG A 152 0.57 1.34 23.08
C ARG A 152 -0.51 0.39 23.59
N ALA A 153 -1.73 0.89 23.77
CA ALA A 153 -2.85 0.06 24.23
C ALA A 153 -3.13 -1.09 23.26
N ILE A 154 -3.11 -0.83 21.97
CA ILE A 154 -3.24 -1.84 20.92
C ILE A 154 -2.08 -2.86 21.00
N ALA A 155 -0.84 -2.40 21.08
CA ALA A 155 0.32 -3.27 21.16
C ALA A 155 0.32 -4.19 22.40
N GLU A 156 -0.19 -3.71 23.53
CA GLU A 156 -0.36 -4.54 24.74
C GLU A 156 -1.36 -5.68 24.52
N CYS A 157 -2.48 -5.42 23.81
CA CYS A 157 -3.45 -6.46 23.45
C CYS A 157 -2.83 -7.51 22.50
N ILE A 158 -2.06 -7.06 21.50
CA ILE A 158 -1.33 -7.96 20.60
C ILE A 158 -0.30 -8.78 21.37
N GLY A 159 0.43 -8.16 22.29
CA GLY A 159 1.37 -8.84 23.19
C GLY A 159 0.70 -9.92 24.04
N THR A 160 -0.54 -9.67 24.50
CA THR A 160 -1.35 -10.66 25.22
C THR A 160 -1.68 -11.84 24.31
N GLY A 161 -2.11 -11.61 23.07
CA GLY A 161 -2.35 -12.68 22.10
C GLY A 161 -1.11 -13.55 21.85
N LEU A 162 0.05 -12.91 21.67
CA LEU A 162 1.33 -13.61 21.49
C LEU A 162 1.68 -14.51 22.70
N ARG A 163 1.54 -13.97 23.94
CA ARG A 163 1.78 -14.74 25.17
C ARG A 163 0.87 -15.95 25.30
N THR A 164 -0.39 -15.81 24.98
CA THR A 164 -1.40 -16.89 25.10
C THR A 164 -0.98 -18.14 24.34
N VAL A 165 -0.31 -17.98 23.21
CA VAL A 165 0.15 -19.10 22.38
C VAL A 165 1.65 -19.41 22.54
N GLY A 166 2.33 -18.77 23.50
CA GLY A 166 3.76 -18.97 23.76
C GLY A 166 4.67 -18.45 22.64
N LEU A 167 4.28 -17.35 21.99
CA LEU A 167 5.12 -16.57 21.09
C LEU A 167 5.75 -15.38 21.84
N PRO A 168 6.94 -14.90 21.44
CA PRO A 168 7.59 -13.78 22.09
C PRO A 168 6.81 -12.48 21.88
N GLU A 169 6.46 -11.77 22.95
CA GLU A 169 5.80 -10.47 22.88
C GLU A 169 6.62 -9.43 22.11
N THR A 170 7.94 -9.61 22.12
CA THR A 170 8.89 -8.75 21.38
C THR A 170 8.82 -8.94 19.88
N ALA A 171 7.95 -9.80 19.38
CA ALA A 171 7.63 -9.93 17.96
C ALA A 171 6.93 -8.68 17.41
N VAL A 172 6.15 -7.96 18.26
CA VAL A 172 5.53 -6.69 17.91
C VAL A 172 5.92 -5.66 18.95
N GLN A 173 6.66 -4.64 18.55
CA GLN A 173 7.15 -3.61 19.46
C GLN A 173 6.79 -2.21 18.95
N VAL A 174 6.18 -1.39 19.80
CA VAL A 174 5.91 0.03 19.53
C VAL A 174 7.03 0.88 20.13
N VAL A 175 7.58 1.79 19.34
CA VAL A 175 8.58 2.77 19.81
C VAL A 175 7.93 3.72 20.81
N ALA A 176 8.42 3.70 22.05
CA ALA A 176 7.78 4.37 23.18
C ALA A 176 8.01 5.88 23.26
N THR A 177 8.79 6.47 22.36
CA THR A 177 9.14 7.90 22.37
C THR A 177 8.50 8.65 21.19
N ALA A 178 8.09 9.89 21.45
CA ALA A 178 7.67 10.83 20.42
C ALA A 178 8.83 11.48 19.66
N ASP A 179 10.07 11.31 20.14
CA ASP A 179 11.24 11.92 19.54
C ASP A 179 11.46 11.48 18.09
N ARG A 180 11.57 12.46 17.19
CA ARG A 180 11.82 12.25 15.76
C ARG A 180 13.21 11.64 15.49
N ALA A 181 14.17 11.75 16.41
CA ALA A 181 15.47 11.09 16.32
C ALA A 181 15.35 9.55 16.30
N ALA A 182 14.28 8.99 16.91
CA ALA A 182 14.01 7.57 16.84
C ALA A 182 13.74 7.07 15.40
N VAL A 183 13.14 7.90 14.54
CA VAL A 183 12.94 7.59 13.11
C VAL A 183 14.30 7.47 12.43
N GLY A 184 15.19 8.47 12.57
CA GLY A 184 16.54 8.44 11.99
C GLY A 184 17.36 7.22 12.44
N LYS A 185 17.21 6.81 13.70
CA LYS A 185 17.84 5.57 14.19
C LYS A 185 17.22 4.34 13.56
N LEU A 186 15.88 4.24 13.48
CA LEU A 186 15.17 3.06 12.93
C LEU A 186 15.58 2.79 11.47
N ILE A 187 15.59 3.82 10.62
CA ILE A 187 15.91 3.72 9.19
C ILE A 187 17.38 3.44 8.89
N THR A 188 18.25 3.57 9.90
CA THR A 188 19.71 3.32 9.76
C THR A 188 20.21 2.07 10.47
N MET A 189 19.30 1.32 11.15
CA MET A 189 19.64 0.13 11.95
C MET A 189 19.72 -1.15 11.10
N SER A 190 20.50 -1.16 10.02
CA SER A 190 20.59 -2.30 9.08
C SER A 190 21.10 -3.60 9.70
N GLU A 191 21.72 -3.57 10.87
CA GLU A 191 22.08 -4.79 11.63
C GLU A 191 20.85 -5.52 12.19
N TRP A 192 19.79 -4.75 12.52
CA TRP A 192 18.62 -5.27 13.24
C TRP A 192 17.32 -5.26 12.45
N VAL A 193 17.21 -4.38 11.46
CA VAL A 193 16.01 -4.15 10.66
C VAL A 193 16.31 -4.52 9.21
N ASP A 194 15.49 -5.37 8.63
CA ASP A 194 15.71 -5.90 7.28
C ASP A 194 15.02 -5.05 6.20
N VAL A 195 13.89 -4.40 6.55
CA VAL A 195 13.15 -3.52 5.62
C VAL A 195 12.37 -2.45 6.39
N ILE A 196 12.21 -1.27 5.78
CA ILE A 196 11.36 -0.16 6.27
C ILE A 196 10.18 0.04 5.34
N ILE A 197 9.00 0.26 5.92
CA ILE A 197 7.77 0.62 5.19
C ILE A 197 7.24 1.94 5.75
N PRO A 198 7.41 3.07 5.06
CA PRO A 198 6.81 4.34 5.47
C PRO A 198 5.35 4.41 5.03
N ARG A 199 4.48 4.90 5.93
CA ARG A 199 3.02 5.08 5.75
C ARG A 199 2.61 6.48 6.21
N GLY A 200 2.89 7.49 5.44
CA GLY A 200 2.61 8.89 5.78
C GLY A 200 2.62 9.80 4.57
N GLY A 201 2.67 11.10 4.81
CA GLY A 201 2.74 12.10 3.75
C GLY A 201 4.07 12.07 2.98
N LYS A 202 4.08 12.72 1.81
CA LYS A 202 5.21 12.78 0.87
C LYS A 202 6.53 13.16 1.56
N SER A 203 6.52 14.16 2.44
CA SER A 203 7.71 14.62 3.17
C SER A 203 8.36 13.54 4.05
N LEU A 204 7.56 12.68 4.68
CA LEU A 204 8.08 11.53 5.44
C LEU A 204 8.74 10.53 4.50
N ILE A 205 8.10 10.21 3.39
CA ILE A 205 8.58 9.21 2.43
C ILE A 205 9.87 9.70 1.77
N GLU A 206 9.94 10.96 1.36
CA GLU A 206 11.14 11.58 0.80
C GLU A 206 12.31 11.54 1.80
N ARG A 207 12.06 11.93 3.04
CA ARG A 207 13.07 11.86 4.10
C ARG A 207 13.58 10.44 4.32
N VAL A 208 12.67 9.46 4.47
CA VAL A 208 13.05 8.05 4.64
C VAL A 208 13.86 7.57 3.44
N SER A 209 13.44 7.93 2.21
CA SER A 209 14.13 7.55 0.98
C SER A 209 15.54 8.11 0.87
N ALA A 210 15.75 9.34 1.35
CA ALA A 210 17.06 10.02 1.30
C ALA A 210 18.04 9.55 2.40
N GLU A 211 17.52 9.25 3.61
CA GLU A 211 18.34 8.99 4.80
C GLU A 211 18.50 7.50 5.14
N ALA A 212 17.62 6.60 4.62
CA ALA A 212 17.63 5.20 5.00
C ALA A 212 18.88 4.45 4.52
N ARG A 213 19.41 3.60 5.41
CA ARG A 213 20.42 2.58 5.10
C ARG A 213 19.84 1.18 5.09
N VAL A 214 18.61 1.04 5.53
CA VAL A 214 17.79 -0.17 5.45
C VAL A 214 17.00 -0.09 4.15
N PRO A 215 16.82 -1.18 3.39
CA PRO A 215 15.93 -1.21 2.22
C PRO A 215 14.54 -0.67 2.56
N VAL A 216 13.93 0.05 1.61
CA VAL A 216 12.62 0.69 1.81
C VAL A 216 11.64 0.18 0.78
N ILE A 217 10.45 -0.21 1.20
CA ILE A 217 9.30 -0.50 0.34
C ILE A 217 8.38 0.72 0.39
N LYS A 218 8.19 1.42 -0.73
CA LYS A 218 7.49 2.71 -0.77
C LYS A 218 6.84 3.03 -2.10
N HIS A 219 5.92 4.00 -2.07
CA HIS A 219 5.56 4.86 -3.18
C HIS A 219 5.60 6.32 -2.69
N LEU A 220 5.81 7.28 -3.59
CA LEU A 220 5.87 8.71 -3.22
C LEU A 220 4.49 9.34 -3.33
N ASP A 221 3.86 9.21 -4.49
CA ASP A 221 2.58 9.78 -4.85
C ASP A 221 1.82 8.85 -5.82
N GLY A 222 0.57 9.16 -6.09
CA GLY A 222 -0.34 8.41 -6.93
C GLY A 222 -0.86 9.23 -8.11
N VAL A 223 0.01 9.66 -9.04
CA VAL A 223 -0.43 10.31 -10.29
C VAL A 223 -0.86 9.21 -11.27
N CYS A 224 -2.13 8.81 -11.19
CA CYS A 224 -2.71 7.72 -11.97
C CYS A 224 -3.43 8.25 -13.22
N HIS A 225 -3.38 7.50 -14.32
CA HIS A 225 -4.01 7.87 -15.58
C HIS A 225 -5.09 6.89 -16.01
N VAL A 226 -6.11 7.44 -16.68
CA VAL A 226 -7.04 6.68 -17.51
C VAL A 226 -6.90 7.18 -18.94
N TYR A 227 -6.53 6.28 -19.87
CA TYR A 227 -6.46 6.57 -21.29
C TYR A 227 -7.67 5.96 -22.02
N LEU A 228 -8.48 6.82 -22.64
CA LEU A 228 -9.61 6.43 -23.49
C LEU A 228 -9.12 6.36 -24.94
N ASP A 229 -8.94 5.15 -25.45
CA ASP A 229 -8.44 4.84 -26.79
C ASP A 229 -9.49 5.11 -27.88
N ASP A 230 -9.09 5.28 -29.13
CA ASP A 230 -10.01 5.49 -30.26
C ASP A 230 -11.08 4.42 -30.41
N SER A 231 -10.75 3.18 -29.99
CA SER A 231 -11.65 2.03 -30.08
C SER A 231 -12.42 1.73 -28.79
N CYS A 232 -12.41 2.61 -27.80
CA CYS A 232 -13.13 2.38 -26.54
C CYS A 232 -14.64 2.33 -26.77
N GLU A 233 -15.32 1.46 -26.00
CA GLU A 233 -16.77 1.47 -25.92
C GLU A 233 -17.18 2.66 -25.04
N GLU A 234 -18.22 3.40 -25.46
CA GLU A 234 -18.59 4.70 -24.90
C GLU A 234 -19.01 4.60 -23.43
N GLN A 235 -19.97 3.72 -23.11
CA GLN A 235 -20.49 3.61 -21.75
C GLN A 235 -19.40 3.13 -20.78
N MET A 236 -18.61 2.14 -21.18
CA MET A 236 -17.47 1.65 -20.40
C MET A 236 -16.47 2.77 -20.12
N ALA A 237 -16.17 3.60 -21.12
CA ALA A 237 -15.23 4.72 -20.97
C ALA A 237 -15.74 5.76 -19.96
N LEU A 238 -17.04 6.09 -20.01
CA LEU A 238 -17.69 7.00 -19.06
C LEU A 238 -17.67 6.43 -17.64
N ASP A 239 -18.10 5.17 -17.47
CA ASP A 239 -18.18 4.53 -16.16
C ASP A 239 -16.82 4.40 -15.49
N ILE A 240 -15.80 3.95 -16.22
CA ILE A 240 -14.44 3.80 -15.71
C ILE A 240 -13.84 5.16 -15.33
N ALA A 241 -13.93 6.16 -16.21
CA ALA A 241 -13.36 7.48 -15.94
C ALA A 241 -14.02 8.16 -14.73
N ILE A 242 -15.35 8.12 -14.64
CA ILE A 242 -16.09 8.69 -13.52
C ILE A 242 -15.74 7.94 -12.22
N ASN A 243 -15.79 6.62 -12.21
CA ASN A 243 -15.46 5.82 -11.03
C ASN A 243 -14.01 6.05 -10.59
N ALA A 244 -13.05 6.05 -11.52
CA ALA A 244 -11.63 6.21 -11.23
C ALA A 244 -11.32 7.52 -10.50
N LYS A 245 -12.08 8.61 -10.77
CA LYS A 245 -11.90 9.88 -10.06
C LYS A 245 -12.79 10.03 -8.84
N THR A 246 -14.08 9.71 -8.95
CA THR A 246 -15.09 10.17 -7.97
C THR A 246 -15.44 9.16 -6.89
N HIS A 247 -15.05 7.89 -7.02
CA HIS A 247 -15.30 6.88 -5.99
C HIS A 247 -14.66 7.26 -4.65
N ARG A 248 -13.42 7.80 -4.67
CA ARG A 248 -12.73 8.32 -3.47
C ARG A 248 -11.55 9.19 -3.88
N TYR A 249 -11.55 10.48 -3.52
CA TYR A 249 -10.52 11.44 -3.94
C TYR A 249 -9.16 11.26 -3.24
N GLY A 250 -9.14 10.97 -1.97
CA GLY A 250 -7.93 10.98 -1.13
C GLY A 250 -7.15 9.67 -1.10
N THR A 251 -7.06 8.94 -2.22
CA THR A 251 -6.32 7.67 -2.32
C THR A 251 -5.37 7.65 -3.51
N CYS A 252 -4.22 7.02 -3.35
CA CYS A 252 -3.11 7.01 -4.30
C CYS A 252 -3.43 6.32 -5.65
N ASN A 253 -4.51 5.55 -5.75
CA ASN A 253 -4.99 4.93 -7.00
C ASN A 253 -6.16 5.69 -7.65
N THR A 254 -6.48 6.91 -7.16
CA THR A 254 -7.44 7.81 -7.78
C THR A 254 -6.86 8.35 -9.09
N MET A 255 -7.67 8.43 -10.15
CA MET A 255 -7.24 9.06 -11.39
C MET A 255 -6.97 10.56 -11.16
N GLU A 256 -5.79 11.02 -11.57
CA GLU A 256 -5.41 12.43 -11.51
C GLU A 256 -5.29 13.06 -12.90
N THR A 257 -5.08 12.24 -13.94
CA THR A 257 -5.07 12.68 -15.34
C THR A 257 -5.91 11.76 -16.22
N LEU A 258 -6.82 12.38 -16.99
CA LEU A 258 -7.61 11.74 -18.05
C LEU A 258 -7.00 12.04 -19.40
N LEU A 259 -6.63 11.03 -20.15
CA LEU A 259 -6.14 11.12 -21.52
C LEU A 259 -7.23 10.63 -22.49
N LEU A 260 -7.54 11.43 -23.52
CA LEU A 260 -8.49 11.05 -24.57
C LEU A 260 -7.77 10.98 -25.92
N ALA A 261 -7.97 9.91 -26.66
CA ALA A 261 -7.57 9.85 -28.06
C ALA A 261 -8.32 10.90 -28.88
N GLU A 262 -7.62 11.58 -29.80
CA GLU A 262 -8.17 12.67 -30.61
C GLU A 262 -9.44 12.24 -31.36
N GLY A 263 -9.48 11.03 -31.92
CA GLY A 263 -10.64 10.51 -32.66
C GLY A 263 -11.91 10.30 -31.82
N ARG A 264 -11.79 10.25 -30.47
CA ARG A 264 -12.94 10.09 -29.55
C ARG A 264 -13.23 11.35 -28.72
N ALA A 265 -12.34 12.33 -28.75
CA ALA A 265 -12.44 13.50 -27.87
C ALA A 265 -13.74 14.30 -28.11
N ALA A 266 -14.11 14.58 -29.34
CA ALA A 266 -15.32 15.34 -29.67
C ALA A 266 -16.63 14.68 -29.16
N GLN A 267 -16.65 13.35 -29.06
CA GLN A 267 -17.80 12.59 -28.59
C GLN A 267 -17.84 12.46 -27.07
N LEU A 268 -16.71 12.10 -26.44
CA LEU A 268 -16.67 11.74 -25.01
C LEU A 268 -16.48 12.95 -24.10
N LEU A 269 -15.68 13.93 -24.51
CA LEU A 269 -15.29 15.04 -23.64
C LEU A 269 -16.48 15.86 -23.13
N PRO A 270 -17.48 16.25 -23.95
CA PRO A 270 -18.65 17.01 -23.46
C PRO A 270 -19.48 16.23 -22.41
N GLN A 271 -19.63 14.93 -22.59
CA GLN A 271 -20.37 14.06 -21.67
C GLN A 271 -19.62 13.92 -20.34
N LEU A 272 -18.31 13.62 -20.37
CA LEU A 272 -17.45 13.52 -19.20
C LEU A 272 -17.40 14.85 -18.44
N THR A 273 -17.24 15.96 -19.16
CA THR A 273 -17.23 17.31 -18.55
C THR A 273 -18.52 17.57 -17.79
N SER A 274 -19.67 17.31 -18.41
CA SER A 274 -20.97 17.52 -17.75
C SER A 274 -21.09 16.68 -16.46
N ARG A 275 -20.73 15.39 -16.51
CA ARG A 275 -20.80 14.49 -15.35
C ARG A 275 -19.82 14.90 -14.25
N PHE A 276 -18.59 15.26 -14.57
CA PHE A 276 -17.61 15.69 -13.58
C PHE A 276 -18.00 17.00 -12.91
N ILE A 277 -18.52 17.98 -13.66
CA ILE A 277 -19.03 19.24 -13.10
C ILE A 277 -20.22 18.99 -12.17
N GLU A 278 -21.19 18.14 -12.55
CA GLU A 278 -22.31 17.73 -11.69
C GLU A 278 -21.84 17.13 -10.36
N LEU A 279 -20.72 16.40 -10.40
CA LEU A 279 -20.09 15.77 -9.22
C LEU A 279 -19.13 16.71 -8.47
N GLY A 280 -19.06 17.99 -8.87
CA GLY A 280 -18.23 19.01 -8.21
C GLY A 280 -16.74 18.89 -8.49
N VAL A 281 -16.34 18.25 -9.59
CA VAL A 281 -14.92 18.12 -9.97
C VAL A 281 -14.50 19.31 -10.83
N GLU A 282 -13.44 20.00 -10.43
CA GLU A 282 -12.75 21.02 -11.23
C GLU A 282 -11.92 20.33 -12.32
N LEU A 283 -12.07 20.77 -13.57
CA LEU A 283 -11.36 20.20 -14.71
C LEU A 283 -10.35 21.19 -15.26
N ARG A 284 -9.07 20.81 -15.33
CA ARG A 284 -7.97 21.56 -15.91
C ARG A 284 -7.49 20.87 -17.17
N ALA A 285 -7.47 21.57 -18.30
CA ALA A 285 -7.30 20.91 -19.59
C ALA A 285 -6.27 21.59 -20.50
N CYS A 286 -5.69 20.80 -21.40
CA CYS A 286 -4.85 21.30 -22.49
C CYS A 286 -5.68 22.19 -23.45
N GLU A 287 -5.00 23.00 -24.28
CA GLU A 287 -5.61 23.92 -25.22
C GLU A 287 -6.62 23.23 -26.15
N GLN A 288 -6.22 22.13 -26.78
CA GLN A 288 -7.08 21.39 -27.71
C GLN A 288 -8.38 20.89 -27.04
N ALA A 289 -8.33 20.45 -25.79
CA ALA A 289 -9.53 20.04 -25.04
C ALA A 289 -10.45 21.25 -24.74
N ARG A 290 -9.87 22.41 -24.43
CA ARG A 290 -10.60 23.65 -24.17
C ARG A 290 -11.24 24.24 -25.41
N GLU A 291 -10.66 24.04 -26.59
CA GLU A 291 -11.28 24.41 -27.87
C GLU A 291 -12.57 23.61 -28.13
N LEU A 292 -12.58 22.32 -27.79
CA LEU A 292 -13.75 21.45 -27.90
C LEU A 292 -14.78 21.71 -26.79
N GLU A 293 -14.32 22.04 -25.58
CA GLU A 293 -15.16 22.21 -24.41
C GLU A 293 -14.73 23.44 -23.58
N PRO A 294 -15.30 24.59 -23.87
CA PRO A 294 -14.90 25.88 -23.25
C PRO A 294 -15.16 26.00 -21.75
N ARG A 295 -15.91 25.04 -21.14
CA ARG A 295 -16.15 25.02 -19.69
C ARG A 295 -14.91 24.58 -18.89
N LEU A 296 -13.88 24.06 -19.56
CA LEU A 296 -12.67 23.55 -18.91
C LEU A 296 -11.71 24.69 -18.53
N GLY A 297 -11.11 24.61 -17.35
CA GLY A 297 -10.02 25.47 -16.91
C GLY A 297 -8.71 25.20 -17.67
N VAL A 298 -7.74 26.09 -17.49
CA VAL A 298 -6.41 25.95 -18.11
C VAL A 298 -5.55 25.02 -17.26
N ALA A 299 -4.99 23.96 -17.86
CA ALA A 299 -3.92 23.18 -17.26
C ALA A 299 -2.56 23.86 -17.47
N THR A 300 -1.71 23.78 -16.48
CA THR A 300 -0.28 24.16 -16.52
C THR A 300 0.58 22.91 -16.60
N ASP A 301 1.87 23.03 -16.87
CA ASP A 301 2.79 21.89 -16.87
C ASP A 301 2.86 21.18 -15.52
N GLN A 302 2.62 21.89 -14.42
CA GLN A 302 2.59 21.31 -13.07
C GLN A 302 1.39 20.38 -12.88
N ASP A 303 0.25 20.64 -13.51
CA ASP A 303 -0.96 19.84 -13.37
C ASP A 303 -0.75 18.39 -13.86
N TRP A 304 0.21 18.14 -14.76
CA TRP A 304 0.53 16.79 -15.23
C TRP A 304 1.29 15.95 -14.21
N TYR A 305 1.95 16.58 -13.23
CA TYR A 305 2.71 15.92 -12.14
C TYR A 305 1.94 15.88 -10.81
N GLU A 306 0.73 16.49 -10.76
CA GLU A 306 0.09 16.75 -9.48
C GLU A 306 -0.79 15.57 -9.03
N GLU A 307 -0.56 15.12 -7.80
CA GLU A 307 -1.51 14.29 -7.05
C GLU A 307 -2.43 15.22 -6.26
N TYR A 308 -3.61 15.55 -6.81
CA TYR A 308 -4.52 16.54 -6.22
C TYR A 308 -5.13 16.09 -4.90
N LEU A 309 -5.35 14.77 -4.72
CA LEU A 309 -6.05 14.20 -3.55
C LEU A 309 -7.41 14.86 -3.26
N GLY A 310 -8.01 15.44 -4.27
CA GLY A 310 -9.22 16.24 -4.19
C GLY A 310 -10.05 16.20 -5.47
N PRO A 311 -11.17 16.93 -5.53
CA PRO A 311 -12.07 16.98 -6.69
C PRO A 311 -11.50 17.87 -7.82
N ILE A 312 -10.28 17.59 -8.25
CA ILE A 312 -9.59 18.25 -9.38
C ILE A 312 -9.07 17.17 -10.31
N LEU A 313 -9.18 17.32 -11.61
CA LEU A 313 -8.75 16.39 -12.63
C LEU A 313 -8.08 17.11 -13.80
N ALA A 314 -6.88 16.66 -14.18
CA ALA A 314 -6.23 17.10 -15.40
C ALA A 314 -6.79 16.33 -16.61
N VAL A 315 -6.98 17.02 -17.76
CA VAL A 315 -7.55 16.45 -18.99
C VAL A 315 -6.69 16.79 -20.19
N LYS A 316 -6.28 15.79 -20.96
CA LYS A 316 -5.45 16.00 -22.15
C LYS A 316 -5.93 15.18 -23.34
N ILE A 317 -5.99 15.81 -24.50
CA ILE A 317 -6.16 15.11 -25.77
C ILE A 317 -4.79 14.67 -26.28
N VAL A 318 -4.71 13.45 -26.77
CA VAL A 318 -3.50 12.83 -27.30
C VAL A 318 -3.79 12.27 -28.71
N ALA A 319 -2.81 12.33 -29.61
CA ALA A 319 -2.98 11.87 -30.99
C ALA A 319 -3.26 10.36 -31.11
N GLY A 320 -2.94 9.59 -30.05
CA GLY A 320 -3.16 8.15 -29.98
C GLY A 320 -2.30 7.47 -28.92
N ILE A 321 -2.21 6.15 -28.98
CA ILE A 321 -1.55 5.33 -27.97
C ILE A 321 -0.09 5.69 -27.72
N ASP A 322 0.68 6.05 -28.76
CA ASP A 322 2.10 6.39 -28.62
C ASP A 322 2.30 7.61 -27.73
N GLN A 323 1.47 8.65 -27.94
CA GLN A 323 1.52 9.87 -27.13
C GLN A 323 0.97 9.62 -25.72
N ALA A 324 -0.05 8.77 -25.58
CA ALA A 324 -0.58 8.39 -24.26
C ALA A 324 0.50 7.68 -23.43
N ILE A 325 1.16 6.66 -23.96
CA ILE A 325 2.24 5.93 -23.28
C ILE A 325 3.40 6.87 -22.93
N THR A 326 3.80 7.75 -23.86
CA THR A 326 4.85 8.75 -23.62
C THR A 326 4.48 9.67 -22.47
N HIS A 327 3.23 10.16 -22.45
CA HIS A 327 2.73 11.04 -21.38
C HIS A 327 2.75 10.33 -20.02
N ILE A 328 2.18 9.13 -19.94
CA ILE A 328 2.14 8.33 -18.70
C ILE A 328 3.54 8.06 -18.16
N ASN A 329 4.46 7.61 -19.01
CA ASN A 329 5.83 7.31 -18.59
C ASN A 329 6.64 8.57 -18.21
N THR A 330 6.22 9.75 -18.67
CA THR A 330 6.89 11.03 -18.35
C THR A 330 6.37 11.65 -17.06
N TYR A 331 5.06 11.64 -16.87
CA TYR A 331 4.39 12.39 -15.80
C TYR A 331 3.84 11.51 -14.68
N GLY A 332 3.60 10.22 -14.98
CA GLY A 332 3.05 9.26 -14.01
C GLY A 332 4.02 8.93 -12.87
N SER A 333 3.44 8.55 -11.75
CA SER A 333 4.16 8.12 -10.54
C SER A 333 4.54 6.64 -10.54
N HIS A 334 4.33 5.93 -11.62
CA HIS A 334 4.48 4.46 -11.74
C HIS A 334 3.55 3.66 -10.81
N HIS A 335 2.45 4.27 -10.38
CA HIS A 335 1.50 3.64 -9.46
C HIS A 335 0.50 2.77 -10.21
N THR A 336 -0.52 3.36 -10.83
CA THR A 336 -1.59 2.62 -11.50
C THR A 336 -2.10 3.37 -12.71
N ASP A 337 -2.12 2.71 -13.87
CA ASP A 337 -2.62 3.31 -15.10
C ASP A 337 -3.50 2.32 -15.87
N THR A 338 -4.54 2.81 -16.54
CA THR A 338 -5.48 1.99 -17.30
C THR A 338 -5.70 2.52 -18.71
N ILE A 339 -5.91 1.61 -19.65
CA ILE A 339 -6.44 1.89 -20.98
C ILE A 339 -7.85 1.35 -21.09
N VAL A 340 -8.75 2.12 -21.68
CA VAL A 340 -10.08 1.65 -22.10
C VAL A 340 -10.07 1.48 -23.61
N THR A 341 -10.17 0.24 -24.09
CA THR A 341 -10.02 -0.09 -25.50
C THR A 341 -10.68 -1.42 -25.87
N SER A 342 -11.16 -1.55 -27.09
CA SER A 342 -11.51 -2.82 -27.74
C SER A 342 -10.44 -3.32 -28.72
N ASN A 343 -9.37 -2.56 -28.92
CA ASN A 343 -8.25 -2.90 -29.76
C ASN A 343 -7.22 -3.77 -29.01
N HIS A 344 -7.24 -5.08 -29.25
CA HIS A 344 -6.32 -6.01 -28.58
C HIS A 344 -4.82 -5.66 -28.76
N PRO A 345 -4.32 -5.31 -29.96
CA PRO A 345 -2.96 -4.82 -30.12
C PRO A 345 -2.60 -3.63 -29.24
N HIS A 346 -3.49 -2.62 -29.10
CA HIS A 346 -3.29 -1.47 -28.23
C HIS A 346 -3.25 -1.89 -26.76
N ALA A 347 -4.18 -2.75 -26.34
CA ALA A 347 -4.21 -3.29 -24.98
C ALA A 347 -2.87 -3.98 -24.62
N MET A 348 -2.36 -4.85 -25.49
CA MET A 348 -1.11 -5.58 -25.26
C MET A 348 0.14 -4.70 -25.32
N ARG A 349 0.12 -3.64 -26.12
CA ARG A 349 1.19 -2.63 -26.12
C ARG A 349 1.18 -1.85 -24.82
N PHE A 350 0.02 -1.38 -24.39
CA PHE A 350 -0.13 -0.64 -23.15
C PHE A 350 0.41 -1.41 -21.95
N LEU A 351 0.05 -2.70 -21.82
CA LEU A 351 0.57 -3.58 -20.75
C LEU A 351 2.09 -3.71 -20.74
N ARG A 352 2.75 -3.67 -21.90
CA ARG A 352 4.21 -3.85 -22.02
C ARG A 352 4.99 -2.56 -21.89
N GLU A 353 4.42 -1.45 -22.37
CA GLU A 353 5.16 -0.21 -22.60
C GLU A 353 4.90 0.83 -21.47
N VAL A 354 3.79 0.72 -20.73
CA VAL A 354 3.54 1.54 -19.53
C VAL A 354 4.26 0.91 -18.35
N ASP A 355 5.16 1.68 -17.73
CA ASP A 355 6.00 1.21 -16.62
C ASP A 355 5.39 1.56 -15.25
N SER A 356 4.22 0.98 -14.95
CA SER A 356 3.53 1.17 -13.67
C SER A 356 3.40 -0.12 -12.87
N SER A 357 3.20 0.00 -11.57
CA SER A 357 3.09 -1.16 -10.67
C SER A 357 1.80 -1.95 -10.90
N SER A 358 0.76 -1.27 -11.37
CA SER A 358 -0.49 -1.86 -11.85
C SER A 358 -0.85 -1.26 -13.20
N VAL A 359 -0.95 -2.09 -14.24
CA VAL A 359 -1.37 -1.68 -15.58
C VAL A 359 -2.62 -2.46 -15.95
N MET A 360 -3.69 -1.75 -16.31
CA MET A 360 -5.02 -2.34 -16.46
C MET A 360 -5.58 -2.15 -17.86
N ILE A 361 -6.45 -3.04 -18.26
CA ILE A 361 -7.28 -2.94 -19.46
C ILE A 361 -8.72 -2.97 -19.02
N ASN A 362 -9.52 -1.97 -19.42
CA ASN A 362 -10.97 -1.92 -19.22
C ASN A 362 -11.40 -2.07 -17.75
N ALA A 363 -10.63 -1.50 -16.85
CA ALA A 363 -10.88 -1.53 -15.41
C ALA A 363 -10.54 -0.19 -14.77
N SER A 364 -11.27 0.20 -13.73
CA SER A 364 -10.98 1.41 -12.96
C SER A 364 -9.69 1.27 -12.17
N THR A 365 -8.88 2.33 -12.14
CA THR A 365 -7.65 2.39 -11.31
C THR A 365 -7.95 2.13 -9.83
N ARG A 366 -9.18 2.36 -9.37
CA ARG A 366 -9.65 2.10 -8.01
C ARG A 366 -9.59 0.62 -7.60
N LEU A 367 -9.50 -0.29 -8.56
CA LEU A 367 -9.32 -1.72 -8.30
C LEU A 367 -7.87 -2.11 -7.95
N ALA A 368 -6.90 -1.18 -8.03
CA ALA A 368 -5.53 -1.43 -7.56
C ALA A 368 -5.45 -1.39 -6.02
N ASP A 369 -5.98 -2.41 -5.39
CA ASP A 369 -6.15 -2.55 -3.94
C ASP A 369 -5.93 -4.02 -3.55
N GLY A 370 -5.37 -4.25 -2.36
CA GLY A 370 -5.06 -5.61 -1.91
C GLY A 370 -6.30 -6.51 -1.76
N PHE A 371 -7.44 -5.98 -1.36
CA PHE A 371 -8.69 -6.76 -1.28
C PHE A 371 -9.23 -7.07 -2.66
N GLU A 372 -9.29 -6.07 -3.55
CA GLU A 372 -9.79 -6.24 -4.92
C GLU A 372 -8.90 -7.19 -5.74
N TYR A 373 -7.59 -7.23 -5.47
CA TYR A 373 -6.66 -8.18 -6.09
C TYR A 373 -6.68 -9.58 -5.46
N GLY A 374 -7.54 -9.81 -4.45
CA GLY A 374 -7.62 -11.10 -3.76
C GLY A 374 -6.44 -11.39 -2.83
N LEU A 375 -5.62 -10.39 -2.51
CA LEU A 375 -4.51 -10.53 -1.55
C LEU A 375 -5.00 -10.50 -0.09
N GLY A 376 -6.26 -10.16 0.13
CA GLY A 376 -6.96 -10.12 1.41
C GLY A 376 -6.62 -8.91 2.28
N ALA A 377 -5.39 -8.43 2.29
CA ALA A 377 -4.95 -7.23 2.98
C ALA A 377 -3.60 -6.76 2.43
N GLU A 378 -3.30 -5.48 2.61
CA GLU A 378 -2.01 -4.90 2.22
C GLU A 378 -1.43 -4.01 3.32
N ILE A 379 -0.10 -4.00 3.43
CA ILE A 379 0.60 -3.09 4.33
C ILE A 379 0.89 -1.75 3.67
N GLY A 380 0.80 -1.68 2.37
CA GLY A 380 1.03 -0.53 1.51
C GLY A 380 1.20 -0.94 0.07
N ILE A 381 1.52 0.04 -0.77
CA ILE A 381 1.79 -0.15 -2.19
C ILE A 381 3.24 0.21 -2.45
N SER A 382 3.88 -0.47 -3.40
CA SER A 382 5.25 -0.18 -3.82
C SER A 382 5.28 0.13 -5.31
N THR A 383 5.96 1.22 -5.67
CA THR A 383 6.30 1.53 -7.08
C THR A 383 7.74 1.16 -7.42
N ASP A 384 8.51 0.70 -6.45
CA ASP A 384 9.87 0.23 -6.66
C ASP A 384 9.89 -1.06 -7.49
N LYS A 385 10.97 -1.28 -8.25
CA LYS A 385 11.14 -2.47 -9.12
C LYS A 385 11.81 -3.64 -8.40
N LEU A 386 12.53 -3.36 -7.33
CA LEU A 386 13.19 -4.39 -6.53
C LEU A 386 12.26 -4.91 -5.44
N HIS A 387 12.21 -6.24 -5.30
CA HIS A 387 11.43 -7.02 -4.37
C HIS A 387 9.93 -6.98 -4.68
N ALA A 388 9.08 -6.26 -3.89
CA ALA A 388 7.64 -6.17 -4.11
C ALA A 388 7.29 -4.94 -4.96
N ARG A 389 6.37 -5.08 -5.91
CA ARG A 389 5.81 -4.00 -6.72
C ARG A 389 4.28 -4.13 -6.79
N GLY A 390 3.55 -3.03 -6.64
CA GLY A 390 2.09 -3.02 -6.46
C GLY A 390 1.67 -3.18 -5.00
N PRO A 391 0.43 -3.60 -4.71
CA PRO A 391 -0.05 -3.86 -3.37
C PRO A 391 0.80 -4.91 -2.64
N VAL A 392 1.28 -4.58 -1.45
CA VAL A 392 2.19 -5.42 -0.66
C VAL A 392 1.39 -6.19 0.39
N GLY A 393 0.97 -7.39 0.02
CA GLY A 393 0.32 -8.35 0.92
C GLY A 393 1.33 -9.30 1.59
N LEU A 394 0.85 -10.47 2.03
CA LEU A 394 1.67 -11.45 2.75
C LEU A 394 2.88 -11.93 1.94
N GLU A 395 2.70 -12.18 0.64
CA GLU A 395 3.81 -12.59 -0.23
C GLU A 395 4.91 -11.52 -0.33
N GLY A 396 4.51 -10.25 -0.45
CA GLY A 396 5.45 -9.12 -0.49
C GLY A 396 6.25 -8.93 0.79
N LEU A 397 5.77 -9.48 1.92
CA LEU A 397 6.48 -9.53 3.21
C LEU A 397 7.37 -10.77 3.36
N THR A 398 7.56 -11.54 2.29
CA THR A 398 8.45 -12.72 2.24
C THR A 398 9.48 -12.56 1.13
N SER A 399 10.55 -13.34 1.20
CA SER A 399 11.53 -13.53 0.15
C SER A 399 11.61 -15.00 -0.21
N GLN A 400 12.42 -15.36 -1.18
CA GLN A 400 12.66 -16.75 -1.58
C GLN A 400 14.12 -17.12 -1.40
N LYS A 401 14.37 -18.31 -0.78
CA LYS A 401 15.68 -18.94 -0.78
C LYS A 401 15.68 -20.21 -1.63
N TYR A 402 16.83 -20.57 -2.14
CA TYR A 402 16.97 -21.87 -2.79
C TYR A 402 16.96 -23.00 -1.77
N VAL A 403 16.25 -24.08 -2.10
CA VAL A 403 16.31 -25.36 -1.39
C VAL A 403 16.79 -26.45 -2.35
N VAL A 404 17.68 -27.29 -1.86
CA VAL A 404 18.33 -28.33 -2.67
C VAL A 404 18.15 -29.68 -1.98
N PHE A 405 17.65 -30.65 -2.72
CA PHE A 405 17.61 -32.03 -2.30
C PHE A 405 18.61 -32.82 -3.14
N GLY A 406 19.54 -33.48 -2.48
CA GLY A 406 20.60 -34.26 -3.10
C GLY A 406 20.69 -35.67 -2.50
N GLU A 407 21.40 -36.53 -3.21
CA GLU A 407 21.71 -37.92 -2.85
C GLU A 407 23.23 -38.15 -2.81
N GLY A 408 23.99 -37.12 -2.42
CA GLY A 408 25.44 -37.20 -2.32
C GLY A 408 26.20 -36.64 -3.53
N GLN A 409 25.54 -35.90 -4.44
CA GLN A 409 26.22 -35.28 -5.59
C GLN A 409 27.30 -34.29 -5.12
N VAL A 410 28.47 -34.37 -5.74
CA VAL A 410 29.59 -33.47 -5.52
C VAL A 410 29.97 -32.77 -6.82
N ARG A 411 30.57 -31.60 -6.70
CA ARG A 411 31.10 -30.88 -7.87
C ARG A 411 32.41 -31.52 -8.29
N SER A 412 32.49 -31.99 -9.54
CA SER A 412 33.70 -32.51 -10.18
C SER A 412 34.56 -31.34 -10.71
#